data_566e81707cd551ac479673125a9a3320
#
_entry.id   566e81707cd551ac479673125a9a3320
#
_cell.length_a   1.000
_cell.length_b   1.000
_cell.length_c   1.000
_cell.angle_alpha   90.00
_cell.angle_beta   90.00
_cell.angle_gamma   90.00
#
_symmetry.space_group_name_H-M   'P 1'
#
loop_
_entity.id
_entity.type
_entity.pdbx_description
1 polymer ?
#
loop_
_entity_poly.entity_id
_entity_poly.type
_entity_poly.pdbx_seq_one_letter_code
_entity_poly.pdbx_strand_id
1 'polypeptide(L)'
;MKKKNKVLAAALAGAMSISLLAGCSSSAQQGGTSSAASDSSAAEESSSTTAQSSTAASGEEDNVIRIGAIGPMTGGSAIYGEGAQNAIEMAVEEINADDSSPYTIEIVNGGEIADDAQDARQAMNAYNLVMADNPEALVGSFFSTVTLPIAEQAAVDNMLLVATGATNVDVTADKPTVFRDCFIDPYQGRMAALFVQSEGYSQVAVIYANDDDYSNGLKDAFIENCEALGIEVVYEGQCTTTDTDYTSQLSQVVASGAEFLYYPCFQDTVPLLVSQARSAGFTGAIMGGDGWDSSDTTGLESQFENCYFTNHYSSEDTSEAVQNFVTKYTETYGTESLNACASLYYDAIYMIYQAAQNGGGTDTASLVEGMTGMTF
;
A
#
# COMPACT_ATOMS: atom_id res chain seq x y z
N MET A 1 25.81 17.89 56.41
CA MET A 1 25.69 16.67 57.24
C MET A 1 25.59 15.47 56.35
N LYS A 2 26.56 14.56 56.54
CA LYS A 2 26.75 13.30 55.81
C LYS A 2 25.63 12.31 56.12
N LYS A 3 25.20 11.51 55.13
CA LYS A 3 25.17 10.04 55.31
C LYS A 3 25.11 9.35 53.94
N LYS A 4 26.19 8.65 53.69
CA LYS A 4 26.35 7.59 52.69
C LYS A 4 25.64 6.34 53.21
N ASN A 5 25.00 5.55 52.36
CA ASN A 5 24.96 4.10 52.56
C ASN A 5 25.19 3.39 51.23
N LYS A 6 26.16 2.49 51.34
CA LYS A 6 26.65 1.61 50.28
C LYS A 6 25.99 0.24 50.37
N VAL A 7 25.96 -0.44 49.22
CA VAL A 7 26.21 -1.86 48.98
C VAL A 7 25.07 -2.86 49.25
N LEU A 8 24.68 -3.62 48.25
CA LEU A 8 25.08 -5.04 48.12
C LEU A 8 24.78 -5.60 46.72
N ALA A 9 25.83 -6.06 46.06
CA ALA A 9 25.73 -6.94 44.90
C ALA A 9 25.49 -8.38 45.39
N ALA A 10 24.67 -9.14 44.66
CA ALA A 10 24.67 -10.60 44.76
C ALA A 10 24.56 -11.19 43.36
N ALA A 11 25.67 -11.72 42.92
CA ALA A 11 25.76 -12.65 41.79
C ALA A 11 25.27 -14.03 42.23
N LEU A 12 24.50 -14.69 41.39
CA LEU A 12 24.33 -16.15 41.46
C LEU A 12 24.47 -16.71 40.04
N ALA A 13 25.58 -17.42 39.86
CA ALA A 13 25.83 -18.32 38.75
C ALA A 13 25.30 -19.72 39.12
N GLY A 14 24.87 -20.48 38.12
CA GLY A 14 24.49 -21.90 38.26
C GLY A 14 23.86 -22.35 36.94
N ALA A 15 24.58 -22.86 36.11
CA ALA A 15 25.15 -24.20 35.84
C ALA A 15 24.31 -24.97 34.77
N MET A 16 25.04 -25.30 33.73
CA MET A 16 24.75 -26.14 32.58
C MET A 16 24.14 -27.52 32.96
N SER A 17 23.32 -28.05 32.07
CA SER A 17 23.24 -29.50 31.87
C SER A 17 23.08 -29.78 30.37
N ILE A 18 24.15 -30.28 29.81
CA ILE A 18 24.28 -30.92 28.50
C ILE A 18 23.79 -32.37 28.65
N SER A 19 22.92 -32.82 27.80
CA SER A 19 22.69 -34.24 27.56
C SER A 19 22.77 -34.53 26.07
N LEU A 20 23.95 -35.01 25.70
CA LEU A 20 24.22 -35.76 24.48
C LEU A 20 23.72 -37.20 24.66
N LEU A 21 23.01 -37.71 23.71
CA LEU A 21 22.93 -39.16 23.46
C LEU A 21 22.98 -39.39 21.96
N ALA A 22 24.11 -39.93 21.59
CA ALA A 22 24.44 -40.49 20.29
C ALA A 22 24.01 -41.98 20.26
N GLY A 23 23.75 -42.47 19.06
CA GLY A 23 23.63 -43.88 18.75
C GLY A 23 23.31 -44.03 17.28
N CYS A 24 24.27 -44.09 16.41
CA CYS A 24 24.99 -45.19 15.74
C CYS A 24 24.04 -46.26 15.17
N SER A 25 23.97 -46.29 13.84
CA SER A 25 24.71 -47.06 12.80
C SER A 25 24.06 -48.44 12.63
N SER A 26 23.85 -48.99 11.47
CA SER A 26 24.68 -49.36 10.36
C SER A 26 23.85 -50.08 9.29
N SER A 27 24.11 -49.80 8.06
CA SER A 27 24.67 -50.63 6.97
C SER A 27 23.85 -51.80 6.44
N ALA A 28 23.54 -51.62 5.17
CA ALA A 28 24.02 -52.35 3.98
C ALA A 28 23.36 -53.71 3.66
N GLN A 29 22.97 -53.79 2.46
CA GLN A 29 23.43 -54.64 1.35
C GLN A 29 22.40 -55.58 0.73
N GLN A 30 22.21 -55.29 -0.52
CA GLN A 30 22.22 -56.17 -1.70
C GLN A 30 21.28 -57.40 -1.80
N GLY A 31 20.63 -57.42 -2.95
CA GLY A 31 20.74 -58.59 -3.81
C GLY A 31 19.43 -59.17 -4.31
N GLY A 32 19.27 -59.12 -5.64
CA GLY A 32 18.92 -60.33 -6.40
C GLY A 32 17.55 -60.33 -7.08
N THR A 33 17.56 -59.94 -8.31
CA THR A 33 17.03 -60.64 -9.52
C THR A 33 15.95 -61.72 -9.34
N SER A 34 14.86 -61.63 -10.12
CA SER A 34 14.60 -62.51 -11.26
C SER A 34 13.13 -62.59 -11.63
N SER A 35 12.88 -62.23 -12.87
CA SER A 35 11.98 -62.79 -13.88
C SER A 35 10.85 -63.74 -13.45
N ALA A 36 9.66 -63.51 -13.97
CA ALA A 36 9.05 -64.36 -15.00
C ALA A 36 7.71 -63.80 -15.49
N ALA A 37 7.59 -63.80 -16.77
CA ALA A 37 6.40 -63.51 -17.56
C ALA A 37 5.39 -64.66 -17.53
N SER A 38 4.13 -64.31 -17.77
CA SER A 38 3.17 -65.03 -18.66
C SER A 38 1.88 -64.26 -18.66
N ASP A 39 1.53 -63.64 -19.71
CA ASP A 39 0.72 -64.07 -20.85
C ASP A 39 -0.69 -64.55 -20.46
N SER A 40 -1.71 -63.85 -20.82
CA SER A 40 -2.69 -64.14 -21.87
C SER A 40 -4.00 -63.38 -21.79
N SER A 41 -4.31 -62.84 -22.94
CA SER A 41 -5.57 -62.80 -23.72
C SER A 41 -6.71 -61.90 -23.32
N ALA A 42 -6.92 -61.03 -24.23
CA ALA A 42 -8.09 -60.42 -24.89
C ALA A 42 -9.51 -60.74 -24.36
N ALA A 43 -10.26 -59.65 -24.15
CA ALA A 43 -11.63 -59.54 -24.61
C ALA A 43 -11.92 -58.04 -24.87
N GLU A 44 -12.21 -57.72 -26.14
CA GLU A 44 -12.82 -56.48 -26.59
C GLU A 44 -14.25 -56.40 -26.05
N GLU A 45 -14.57 -55.32 -25.34
CA GLU A 45 -15.94 -54.85 -25.27
C GLU A 45 -15.95 -53.36 -25.61
N SER A 46 -16.48 -53.10 -26.79
CA SER A 46 -16.84 -51.79 -27.33
C SER A 46 -17.98 -51.23 -26.46
N SER A 47 -17.73 -50.19 -25.71
CA SER A 47 -18.80 -49.33 -25.20
C SER A 47 -18.61 -47.91 -25.72
N SER A 48 -19.52 -47.56 -26.62
CA SER A 48 -19.74 -46.23 -27.14
C SER A 48 -19.95 -45.21 -26.00
N THR A 49 -18.97 -44.39 -25.80
CA THR A 49 -19.12 -43.20 -24.92
C THR A 49 -19.81 -42.12 -25.76
N THR A 50 -21.08 -41.94 -25.49
CA THR A 50 -21.86 -40.79 -25.92
C THR A 50 -21.18 -39.58 -25.34
N ALA A 51 -20.67 -38.72 -26.21
CA ALA A 51 -20.26 -37.37 -25.87
C ALA A 51 -21.52 -36.63 -25.38
N GLN A 52 -21.64 -36.48 -24.10
CA GLN A 52 -22.56 -35.55 -23.49
C GLN A 52 -22.02 -34.15 -23.82
N SER A 53 -22.60 -33.55 -24.84
CA SER A 53 -22.54 -32.12 -25.04
C SER A 53 -23.10 -31.50 -23.75
N SER A 54 -22.23 -30.92 -22.94
CA SER A 54 -22.66 -29.98 -21.92
C SER A 54 -23.20 -28.80 -22.68
N THR A 55 -24.51 -28.74 -22.78
CA THR A 55 -25.24 -27.50 -23.04
C THR A 55 -24.75 -26.55 -21.92
N ALA A 56 -23.98 -25.54 -22.28
CA ALA A 56 -23.82 -24.36 -21.46
C ALA A 56 -25.23 -23.90 -21.12
N ALA A 57 -25.57 -23.97 -19.85
CA ALA A 57 -26.70 -23.24 -19.32
C ALA A 57 -26.39 -21.79 -19.66
N SER A 58 -27.28 -21.14 -20.46
CA SER A 58 -27.40 -19.70 -20.51
C SER A 58 -27.86 -19.28 -19.11
N GLY A 59 -26.90 -19.14 -18.17
CA GLY A 59 -27.12 -18.41 -16.94
C GLY A 59 -27.47 -16.97 -17.35
N GLU A 60 -28.45 -16.39 -16.72
CA GLU A 60 -28.60 -14.94 -16.68
C GLU A 60 -27.20 -14.42 -16.37
N GLU A 61 -26.68 -13.51 -17.21
CA GLU A 61 -25.43 -12.83 -16.95
C GLU A 61 -25.60 -12.15 -15.59
N ASP A 62 -24.77 -12.55 -14.62
CA ASP A 62 -24.76 -11.95 -13.30
C ASP A 62 -24.17 -10.54 -13.46
N ASN A 63 -25.04 -9.51 -13.45
CA ASN A 63 -24.63 -8.12 -13.60
C ASN A 63 -24.00 -7.54 -12.33
N VAL A 64 -23.57 -8.39 -11.41
CA VAL A 64 -22.89 -8.01 -10.16
C VAL A 64 -21.38 -8.06 -10.36
N ILE A 65 -20.68 -7.00 -9.98
CA ILE A 65 -19.23 -6.94 -9.90
C ILE A 65 -18.84 -7.15 -8.44
N ARG A 66 -18.19 -8.27 -8.12
CA ARG A 66 -17.70 -8.53 -6.78
C ARG A 66 -16.27 -8.00 -6.65
N ILE A 67 -16.05 -7.13 -5.67
CA ILE A 67 -14.79 -6.45 -5.46
C ILE A 67 -14.24 -6.83 -4.08
N GLY A 68 -13.00 -7.31 -4.04
CA GLY A 68 -12.24 -7.48 -2.80
C GLY A 68 -11.52 -6.18 -2.44
N ALA A 69 -11.75 -5.66 -1.24
CA ALA A 69 -11.09 -4.45 -0.76
C ALA A 69 -10.04 -4.80 0.31
N ILE A 70 -8.84 -4.20 0.21
CA ILE A 70 -7.73 -4.40 1.14
C ILE A 70 -7.21 -3.03 1.56
N GLY A 71 -6.95 -2.83 2.87
CA GLY A 71 -6.46 -1.55 3.38
C GLY A 71 -6.09 -1.58 4.86
N PRO A 72 -5.53 -0.48 5.40
CA PRO A 72 -4.98 -0.41 6.75
C PRO A 72 -6.07 -0.10 7.79
N MET A 73 -6.83 -1.11 8.22
CA MET A 73 -7.96 -0.93 9.15
C MET A 73 -7.52 -0.82 10.62
N THR A 74 -6.29 -1.24 10.94
CA THR A 74 -5.75 -1.18 12.31
C THR A 74 -4.38 -0.50 12.38
N GLY A 75 -3.93 -0.16 13.60
CA GLY A 75 -2.62 0.46 13.83
C GLY A 75 -2.63 1.99 13.69
N GLY A 76 -1.44 2.58 13.46
CA GLY A 76 -1.24 4.04 13.35
C GLY A 76 -1.91 4.67 12.12
N SER A 77 -2.20 3.85 11.12
CA SER A 77 -2.80 4.29 9.85
C SER A 77 -4.29 3.96 9.71
N ALA A 78 -4.96 3.55 10.81
CA ALA A 78 -6.38 3.19 10.78
C ALA A 78 -7.29 4.32 10.26
N ILE A 79 -6.89 5.57 10.39
CA ILE A 79 -7.64 6.73 9.86
C ILE A 79 -7.76 6.68 8.32
N TYR A 80 -6.78 6.11 7.63
CA TYR A 80 -6.87 5.89 6.18
C TYR A 80 -7.85 4.77 5.85
N GLY A 81 -7.81 3.67 6.62
CA GLY A 81 -8.75 2.55 6.43
C GLY A 81 -10.20 2.95 6.70
N GLU A 82 -10.46 3.75 7.74
CA GLU A 82 -11.79 4.30 8.00
C GLU A 82 -12.27 5.19 6.84
N GLY A 83 -11.39 6.05 6.34
CA GLY A 83 -11.68 6.89 5.17
C GLY A 83 -12.03 6.07 3.93
N ALA A 84 -11.25 5.02 3.66
CA ALA A 84 -11.46 4.10 2.55
C ALA A 84 -12.79 3.34 2.67
N GLN A 85 -13.11 2.79 3.85
CA GLN A 85 -14.35 2.06 4.10
C GLN A 85 -15.58 2.94 3.82
N ASN A 86 -15.59 4.14 4.40
CA ASN A 86 -16.67 5.11 4.21
C ASN A 86 -16.84 5.49 2.73
N ALA A 87 -15.72 5.69 2.02
CA ALA A 87 -15.72 6.09 0.61
C ALA A 87 -16.19 4.96 -0.32
N ILE A 88 -15.79 3.71 -0.05
CA ILE A 88 -16.30 2.53 -0.76
C ILE A 88 -17.80 2.40 -0.56
N GLU A 89 -18.30 2.47 0.68
CA GLU A 89 -19.73 2.39 0.97
C GLU A 89 -20.51 3.46 0.20
N MET A 90 -20.02 4.70 0.20
CA MET A 90 -20.65 5.80 -0.54
C MET A 90 -20.70 5.54 -2.05
N ALA A 91 -19.58 5.10 -2.66
CA ALA A 91 -19.52 4.80 -4.09
C ALA A 91 -20.46 3.65 -4.48
N VAL A 92 -20.46 2.57 -3.68
CA VAL A 92 -21.33 1.40 -3.89
C VAL A 92 -22.81 1.77 -3.77
N GLU A 93 -23.18 2.55 -2.74
CA GLU A 93 -24.56 3.02 -2.58
C GLU A 93 -25.00 3.89 -3.77
N GLU A 94 -24.16 4.81 -4.24
CA GLU A 94 -24.49 5.67 -5.38
C GLU A 94 -24.69 4.88 -6.67
N ILE A 95 -23.78 3.95 -6.99
CA ILE A 95 -23.86 3.13 -8.20
C ILE A 95 -25.09 2.21 -8.14
N ASN A 96 -25.34 1.56 -7.00
CA ASN A 96 -26.43 0.62 -6.84
C ASN A 96 -27.80 1.29 -6.73
N ALA A 97 -27.87 2.58 -6.38
CA ALA A 97 -29.11 3.36 -6.34
C ALA A 97 -29.52 3.91 -7.70
N ASP A 98 -28.66 3.87 -8.71
CA ASP A 98 -28.98 4.32 -10.06
C ASP A 98 -29.71 3.23 -10.84
N ASP A 99 -31.04 3.35 -10.95
CA ASP A 99 -31.88 2.41 -11.71
C ASP A 99 -31.48 2.26 -13.19
N SER A 100 -30.67 3.18 -13.73
CA SER A 100 -30.15 3.14 -15.10
C SER A 100 -28.83 2.39 -15.21
N SER A 101 -28.20 2.04 -14.10
CA SER A 101 -26.94 1.32 -14.06
C SER A 101 -27.10 -0.10 -14.64
N PRO A 102 -26.26 -0.50 -15.62
CA PRO A 102 -26.29 -1.86 -16.15
C PRO A 102 -25.71 -2.90 -15.18
N TYR A 103 -24.91 -2.46 -14.19
CA TYR A 103 -24.22 -3.31 -13.23
C TYR A 103 -24.46 -2.83 -11.81
N THR A 104 -24.36 -3.74 -10.85
CA THR A 104 -24.30 -3.47 -9.42
C THR A 104 -22.96 -3.90 -8.85
N ILE A 105 -22.57 -3.34 -7.71
CA ILE A 105 -21.32 -3.64 -7.02
C ILE A 105 -21.63 -4.32 -5.69
N GLU A 106 -20.86 -5.36 -5.40
CA GLU A 106 -20.82 -6.04 -4.11
C GLU A 106 -19.38 -6.06 -3.60
N ILE A 107 -19.15 -5.57 -2.40
CA ILE A 107 -17.87 -5.76 -1.71
C ILE A 107 -17.91 -7.11 -1.01
N VAL A 108 -16.99 -8.01 -1.36
CA VAL A 108 -16.86 -9.32 -0.70
C VAL A 108 -16.38 -9.16 0.76
N ASN A 109 -16.17 -10.26 1.48
CA ASN A 109 -15.83 -10.23 2.90
C ASN A 109 -16.90 -9.51 3.77
N GLY A 110 -18.18 -9.65 3.36
CA GLY A 110 -19.30 -9.07 4.11
C GLY A 110 -19.44 -7.55 4.01
N GLY A 111 -18.80 -6.92 3.02
CA GLY A 111 -18.80 -5.47 2.81
C GLY A 111 -17.60 -4.75 3.45
N GLU A 112 -16.73 -5.49 4.14
CA GLU A 112 -15.65 -4.93 4.93
C GLU A 112 -14.31 -4.99 4.18
N ILE A 113 -13.48 -3.96 4.36
CA ILE A 113 -12.08 -3.98 3.93
C ILE A 113 -11.31 -5.03 4.73
N ALA A 114 -10.53 -5.87 4.05
CA ALA A 114 -9.63 -6.79 4.71
C ALA A 114 -8.38 -6.05 5.20
N ASP A 115 -8.08 -6.19 6.50
CA ASP A 115 -7.02 -5.44 7.16
C ASP A 115 -5.62 -5.93 6.76
N ASP A 116 -4.82 -5.06 6.18
CA ASP A 116 -3.40 -5.28 5.90
C ASP A 116 -2.48 -4.85 7.06
N ALA A 117 -3.01 -4.14 8.05
CA ALA A 117 -2.29 -3.63 9.22
C ALA A 117 -0.96 -2.91 8.88
N GLN A 118 -0.82 -2.39 7.67
CA GLN A 118 0.43 -1.82 7.12
C GLN A 118 1.63 -2.80 7.23
N ASP A 119 1.37 -4.11 7.15
CA ASP A 119 2.37 -5.18 7.20
C ASP A 119 2.24 -6.10 5.97
N ALA A 120 3.33 -6.30 5.22
CA ALA A 120 3.33 -7.07 3.97
C ALA A 120 2.84 -8.52 4.14
N ARG A 121 3.01 -9.15 5.30
CA ARG A 121 2.52 -10.51 5.55
C ARG A 121 1.02 -10.51 5.86
N GLN A 122 0.54 -9.50 6.59
CA GLN A 122 -0.90 -9.33 6.83
C GLN A 122 -1.62 -8.98 5.54
N ALA A 123 -1.01 -8.18 4.67
CA ALA A 123 -1.52 -7.90 3.34
C ALA A 123 -1.78 -9.16 2.53
N MET A 124 -0.86 -10.14 2.56
CA MET A 124 -1.07 -11.44 1.89
C MET A 124 -2.14 -12.30 2.57
N ASN A 125 -2.34 -12.17 3.88
CA ASN A 125 -3.48 -12.80 4.55
C ASN A 125 -4.80 -12.15 4.13
N ALA A 126 -4.84 -10.80 4.05
CA ALA A 126 -5.99 -10.05 3.56
C ALA A 126 -6.32 -10.39 2.11
N TYR A 127 -5.30 -10.48 1.24
CA TYR A 127 -5.44 -10.95 -0.14
C TYR A 127 -6.12 -12.32 -0.20
N ASN A 128 -5.58 -13.31 0.52
CA ASN A 128 -6.15 -14.66 0.54
C ASN A 128 -7.57 -14.70 1.11
N LEU A 129 -7.88 -13.82 2.06
CA LEU A 129 -9.22 -13.72 2.65
C LEU A 129 -10.23 -13.26 1.60
N VAL A 130 -9.98 -12.16 0.91
CA VAL A 130 -10.91 -11.63 -0.11
C VAL A 130 -11.01 -12.55 -1.32
N MET A 131 -9.91 -13.21 -1.73
CA MET A 131 -9.89 -14.15 -2.84
C MET A 131 -10.72 -15.43 -2.56
N ALA A 132 -10.96 -15.78 -1.30
CA ALA A 132 -11.80 -16.93 -0.95
C ALA A 132 -13.27 -16.75 -1.37
N ASP A 133 -13.72 -15.51 -1.53
CA ASP A 133 -15.08 -15.15 -1.96
C ASP A 133 -15.20 -14.99 -3.50
N ASN A 134 -14.14 -15.31 -4.24
CA ASN A 134 -14.07 -15.25 -5.71
C ASN A 134 -14.47 -13.89 -6.30
N PRO A 135 -13.78 -12.79 -5.96
CA PRO A 135 -14.04 -11.49 -6.55
C PRO A 135 -13.63 -11.45 -8.04
N GLU A 136 -14.22 -10.53 -8.81
CA GLU A 136 -13.83 -10.23 -10.19
C GLU A 136 -12.74 -9.16 -10.27
N ALA A 137 -12.59 -8.33 -9.22
CA ALA A 137 -11.58 -7.27 -9.11
C ALA A 137 -11.14 -7.07 -7.66
N LEU A 138 -9.98 -6.44 -7.50
CA LEU A 138 -9.46 -6.00 -6.20
C LEU A 138 -9.23 -4.49 -6.20
N VAL A 139 -9.41 -3.86 -5.05
CA VAL A 139 -9.08 -2.46 -4.79
C VAL A 139 -8.19 -2.35 -3.54
N GLY A 140 -7.15 -1.50 -3.60
CA GLY A 140 -6.17 -1.31 -2.52
C GLY A 140 -4.83 -1.99 -2.83
N SER A 141 -3.81 -2.02 -1.98
CA SER A 141 -3.76 -1.30 -0.72
C SER A 141 -3.20 0.12 -0.91
N PHE A 142 -3.04 0.90 0.18
CA PHE A 142 -2.60 2.30 0.11
C PHE A 142 -1.07 2.44 0.12
N PHE A 143 -0.36 1.68 0.94
CA PHE A 143 1.09 1.79 1.14
C PHE A 143 1.88 0.97 0.12
N SER A 144 2.96 1.52 -0.46
CA SER A 144 3.75 0.85 -1.51
C SER A 144 4.33 -0.48 -1.05
N THR A 145 5.03 -0.53 0.10
CA THR A 145 5.64 -1.75 0.65
C THR A 145 4.61 -2.87 0.91
N VAL A 146 3.37 -2.50 1.21
CA VAL A 146 2.25 -3.43 1.44
C VAL A 146 1.61 -3.87 0.14
N THR A 147 1.47 -2.96 -0.82
CA THR A 147 0.82 -3.21 -2.11
C THR A 147 1.68 -4.04 -3.06
N LEU A 148 3.01 -3.90 -3.02
CA LEU A 148 3.93 -4.63 -3.89
C LEU A 148 3.68 -6.15 -3.89
N PRO A 149 3.66 -6.88 -2.76
CA PRO A 149 3.40 -8.32 -2.76
C PRO A 149 1.97 -8.66 -3.22
N ILE A 150 0.97 -7.81 -2.93
CA ILE A 150 -0.40 -7.99 -3.45
C ILE A 150 -0.40 -7.89 -4.98
N ALA A 151 0.26 -6.88 -5.54
CA ALA A 151 0.35 -6.65 -6.97
C ALA A 151 1.07 -7.79 -7.72
N GLU A 152 2.17 -8.32 -7.14
CA GLU A 152 2.85 -9.50 -7.65
C GLU A 152 1.91 -10.71 -7.71
N GLN A 153 1.17 -10.98 -6.63
CA GLN A 153 0.27 -12.13 -6.58
C GLN A 153 -0.94 -11.94 -7.51
N ALA A 154 -1.54 -10.74 -7.54
CA ALA A 154 -2.64 -10.43 -8.44
C ALA A 154 -2.27 -10.63 -9.92
N ALA A 155 -1.04 -10.22 -10.31
CA ALA A 155 -0.53 -10.46 -11.66
C ALA A 155 -0.36 -11.95 -11.95
N VAL A 156 0.12 -12.76 -11.01
CA VAL A 156 0.23 -14.22 -11.15
C VAL A 156 -1.14 -14.87 -11.31
N ASP A 157 -2.13 -14.42 -10.56
CA ASP A 157 -3.50 -14.94 -10.60
C ASP A 157 -4.33 -14.38 -11.76
N ASN A 158 -3.76 -13.46 -12.57
CA ASN A 158 -4.43 -12.69 -13.61
C ASN A 158 -5.65 -11.93 -13.09
N MET A 159 -5.59 -11.46 -11.85
CA MET A 159 -6.63 -10.70 -11.18
C MET A 159 -6.49 -9.20 -11.48
N LEU A 160 -7.60 -8.52 -11.78
CA LEU A 160 -7.60 -7.05 -11.85
C LEU A 160 -7.34 -6.50 -10.45
N LEU A 161 -6.34 -5.65 -10.33
CA LEU A 161 -6.07 -4.85 -9.13
C LEU A 161 -6.01 -3.37 -9.51
N VAL A 162 -6.78 -2.53 -8.80
CA VAL A 162 -6.59 -1.08 -8.79
C VAL A 162 -5.92 -0.71 -7.47
N ALA A 163 -4.62 -0.38 -7.53
CA ALA A 163 -3.86 0.09 -6.37
C ALA A 163 -4.19 1.54 -6.06
N THR A 164 -4.51 1.85 -4.80
CA THR A 164 -4.98 3.14 -4.33
C THR A 164 -3.91 3.81 -3.47
N GLY A 165 -3.22 4.80 -3.99
CA GLY A 165 -2.21 5.56 -3.23
C GLY A 165 -0.80 4.95 -3.20
N ALA A 166 -0.60 3.71 -3.64
CA ALA A 166 0.71 3.09 -3.74
C ALA A 166 1.52 3.66 -4.91
N THR A 167 2.34 4.66 -4.63
CA THR A 167 3.02 5.50 -5.62
C THR A 167 4.31 4.91 -6.21
N ASN A 168 4.87 3.85 -5.61
CA ASN A 168 6.07 3.20 -6.11
C ASN A 168 5.85 2.62 -7.52
N VAL A 169 6.80 2.88 -8.42
CA VAL A 169 6.67 2.50 -9.84
C VAL A 169 6.50 1.00 -10.06
N ASP A 170 7.13 0.18 -9.22
CA ASP A 170 7.15 -1.27 -9.34
C ASP A 170 5.79 -1.93 -9.03
N VAL A 171 4.85 -1.19 -8.44
CA VAL A 171 3.49 -1.70 -8.19
C VAL A 171 2.81 -2.14 -9.47
N THR A 172 2.95 -1.36 -10.56
CA THR A 172 2.32 -1.67 -11.86
C THR A 172 3.29 -2.10 -12.96
N ALA A 173 4.62 -2.00 -12.73
CA ALA A 173 5.61 -2.33 -13.73
C ALA A 173 5.51 -3.81 -14.15
N ASP A 174 5.42 -4.05 -15.48
CA ASP A 174 5.34 -5.39 -16.08
C ASP A 174 4.14 -6.25 -15.60
N LYS A 175 3.07 -5.63 -15.07
CA LYS A 175 1.87 -6.27 -14.55
C LYS A 175 0.62 -5.78 -15.30
N PRO A 176 0.22 -6.46 -16.41
CA PRO A 176 -0.83 -5.97 -17.30
C PRO A 176 -2.25 -5.95 -16.68
N THR A 177 -2.45 -6.62 -15.55
CA THR A 177 -3.72 -6.66 -14.81
C THR A 177 -3.73 -5.74 -13.58
N VAL A 178 -2.63 -5.03 -13.32
CA VAL A 178 -2.49 -4.14 -12.18
C VAL A 178 -2.47 -2.70 -12.66
N PHE A 179 -3.41 -1.92 -12.18
CA PHE A 179 -3.58 -0.50 -12.47
C PHE A 179 -3.43 0.32 -11.17
N ARG A 180 -3.40 1.63 -11.30
CA ARG A 180 -3.41 2.56 -10.16
C ARG A 180 -4.22 3.80 -10.49
N ASP A 181 -4.78 4.43 -9.49
CA ASP A 181 -5.48 5.70 -9.56
C ASP A 181 -4.69 6.89 -9.02
N CYS A 182 -3.45 6.65 -8.59
CA CYS A 182 -2.57 7.67 -8.02
C CYS A 182 -1.41 8.02 -8.96
N PHE A 183 -0.74 9.13 -8.69
CA PHE A 183 0.53 9.49 -9.33
C PHE A 183 1.67 8.56 -8.84
N ILE A 184 2.87 8.76 -9.36
CA ILE A 184 4.05 7.93 -9.06
C ILE A 184 5.16 8.76 -8.39
N ASP A 185 6.05 8.10 -7.64
CA ASP A 185 7.19 8.71 -6.96
C ASP A 185 8.04 9.62 -7.86
N PRO A 186 8.39 9.25 -9.11
CA PRO A 186 9.12 10.13 -10.01
C PRO A 186 8.42 11.47 -10.26
N TYR A 187 7.09 11.48 -10.32
CA TYR A 187 6.33 12.71 -10.49
C TYR A 187 6.36 13.56 -9.21
N GLN A 188 6.11 12.97 -8.04
CA GLN A 188 6.17 13.67 -6.76
C GLN A 188 7.57 14.24 -6.48
N GLY A 189 8.61 13.42 -6.62
CA GLY A 189 10.00 13.86 -6.40
C GLY A 189 10.39 15.01 -7.31
N ARG A 190 9.94 14.98 -8.57
CA ARG A 190 10.11 16.09 -9.50
C ARG A 190 9.36 17.34 -9.05
N MET A 191 8.12 17.22 -8.62
CA MET A 191 7.32 18.37 -8.16
C MET A 191 7.94 19.00 -6.91
N ALA A 192 8.43 18.17 -5.97
CA ALA A 192 9.15 18.66 -4.79
C ALA A 192 10.44 19.40 -5.17
N ALA A 193 11.25 18.89 -6.09
CA ALA A 193 12.46 19.56 -6.55
C ALA A 193 12.17 20.87 -7.30
N LEU A 194 11.10 20.92 -8.11
CA LEU A 194 10.66 22.16 -8.76
C LEU A 194 10.16 23.19 -7.75
N PHE A 195 9.49 22.76 -6.69
CA PHE A 195 9.11 23.64 -5.58
C PHE A 195 10.34 24.24 -4.90
N VAL A 196 11.34 23.42 -4.56
CA VAL A 196 12.65 23.89 -4.02
C VAL A 196 13.27 24.94 -4.91
N GLN A 197 13.30 24.70 -6.23
CA GLN A 197 13.84 25.65 -7.21
C GLN A 197 13.04 26.96 -7.26
N SER A 198 11.71 26.87 -7.24
CA SER A 198 10.82 28.05 -7.34
C SER A 198 10.92 28.96 -6.13
N GLU A 199 11.16 28.37 -4.94
CA GLU A 199 11.36 29.11 -3.70
C GLU A 199 12.80 29.63 -3.55
N GLY A 200 13.71 29.24 -4.46
CA GLY A 200 15.09 29.74 -4.50
C GLY A 200 16.04 29.03 -3.52
N TYR A 201 15.66 27.89 -2.96
CA TYR A 201 16.56 27.09 -2.15
C TYR A 201 17.62 26.42 -3.03
N SER A 202 18.86 26.35 -2.54
CA SER A 202 20.01 25.82 -3.27
C SER A 202 20.70 24.65 -2.57
N GLN A 203 20.48 24.51 -1.26
CA GLN A 203 21.05 23.46 -0.43
C GLN A 203 19.94 22.74 0.33
N VAL A 204 19.78 21.45 0.05
CA VAL A 204 18.72 20.63 0.63
C VAL A 204 19.31 19.45 1.44
N ALA A 205 18.59 19.05 2.46
CA ALA A 205 18.83 17.81 3.18
C ALA A 205 17.68 16.84 2.93
N VAL A 206 17.96 15.54 3.06
CA VAL A 206 16.95 14.48 3.00
C VAL A 206 17.10 13.60 4.23
N ILE A 207 15.99 13.25 4.88
CA ILE A 207 15.91 12.16 5.86
C ILE A 207 14.81 11.21 5.37
N TYR A 208 15.11 9.92 5.26
CA TYR A 208 14.19 8.93 4.70
C TYR A 208 14.22 7.61 5.47
N ALA A 209 13.12 6.86 5.42
CA ALA A 209 13.02 5.52 6.00
C ALA A 209 13.60 4.48 5.03
N ASN A 210 14.72 3.86 5.43
CA ASN A 210 15.44 2.92 4.57
C ASN A 210 14.80 1.51 4.51
N ASP A 211 13.82 1.26 5.34
CA ASP A 211 13.03 0.02 5.43
C ASP A 211 11.66 0.13 4.73
N ASP A 212 11.43 1.21 3.96
CA ASP A 212 10.16 1.45 3.26
C ASP A 212 10.37 1.79 1.77
N ASP A 213 9.66 1.08 0.89
CA ASP A 213 9.79 1.22 -0.57
C ASP A 213 9.29 2.57 -1.10
N TYR A 214 8.24 3.14 -0.49
CA TYR A 214 7.76 4.49 -0.80
C TYR A 214 8.81 5.55 -0.46
N SER A 215 9.32 5.53 0.76
CA SER A 215 10.30 6.51 1.23
C SER A 215 11.60 6.46 0.42
N ASN A 216 12.06 5.26 0.06
CA ASN A 216 13.22 5.06 -0.82
C ASN A 216 12.96 5.58 -2.23
N GLY A 217 11.85 5.19 -2.87
CA GLY A 217 11.50 5.61 -4.23
C GLY A 217 11.37 7.12 -4.36
N LEU A 218 10.70 7.73 -3.40
CA LEU A 218 10.47 9.16 -3.39
C LEU A 218 11.75 9.98 -3.12
N LYS A 219 12.61 9.49 -2.20
CA LYS A 219 13.94 10.05 -1.95
C LYS A 219 14.81 10.01 -3.22
N ASP A 220 14.86 8.87 -3.90
CA ASP A 220 15.66 8.70 -5.12
C ASP A 220 15.18 9.66 -6.22
N ALA A 221 13.87 9.75 -6.44
CA ALA A 221 13.28 10.66 -7.40
C ALA A 221 13.55 12.14 -7.07
N PHE A 222 13.47 12.53 -5.81
CA PHE A 222 13.76 13.89 -5.36
C PHE A 222 15.23 14.26 -5.61
N ILE A 223 16.17 13.39 -5.20
CA ILE A 223 17.61 13.61 -5.36
C ILE A 223 17.98 13.72 -6.83
N GLU A 224 17.51 12.80 -7.69
CA GLU A 224 17.75 12.83 -9.14
C GLU A 224 17.30 14.16 -9.76
N ASN A 225 16.11 14.65 -9.39
CA ASN A 225 15.60 15.91 -9.91
C ASN A 225 16.31 17.13 -9.32
N CYS A 226 16.76 17.10 -8.07
CA CYS A 226 17.60 18.14 -7.49
C CYS A 226 18.92 18.26 -8.25
N GLU A 227 19.60 17.15 -8.52
CA GLU A 227 20.83 17.13 -9.31
C GLU A 227 20.61 17.70 -10.71
N ALA A 228 19.53 17.29 -11.40
CA ALA A 228 19.19 17.80 -12.73
C ALA A 228 18.91 19.31 -12.76
N LEU A 229 18.43 19.87 -11.66
CA LEU A 229 18.13 21.31 -11.50
C LEU A 229 19.31 22.11 -10.92
N GLY A 230 20.43 21.46 -10.56
CA GLY A 230 21.61 22.10 -9.97
C GLY A 230 21.43 22.47 -8.50
N ILE A 231 20.53 21.82 -7.79
CA ILE A 231 20.30 21.94 -6.35
C ILE A 231 21.22 20.95 -5.64
N GLU A 232 21.97 21.41 -4.65
CA GLU A 232 22.92 20.61 -3.93
C GLU A 232 22.24 19.83 -2.78
N VAL A 233 22.37 18.50 -2.76
CA VAL A 233 21.97 17.67 -1.61
C VAL A 233 23.15 17.63 -0.64
N VAL A 234 23.09 18.46 0.40
CA VAL A 234 24.20 18.64 1.36
C VAL A 234 24.20 17.60 2.50
N TYR A 235 23.09 16.89 2.69
CA TYR A 235 22.97 15.82 3.67
C TYR A 235 21.91 14.81 3.27
N GLU A 236 22.23 13.53 3.41
CA GLU A 236 21.32 12.41 3.29
C GLU A 236 21.41 11.57 4.56
N GLY A 237 20.31 11.46 5.30
CA GLY A 237 20.19 10.72 6.55
C GLY A 237 19.15 9.62 6.46
N GLN A 238 19.40 8.52 7.15
CA GLN A 238 18.51 7.37 7.23
C GLN A 238 17.80 7.29 8.58
N CYS A 239 16.55 6.84 8.56
CA CYS A 239 15.80 6.37 9.71
C CYS A 239 15.10 5.06 9.35
N THR A 240 14.29 4.54 10.25
CA THR A 240 13.34 3.47 10.00
C THR A 240 11.91 3.98 10.20
N THR A 241 10.93 3.25 9.70
CA THR A 241 9.50 3.58 9.87
C THR A 241 9.05 3.62 11.33
N THR A 242 9.82 3.02 12.24
CA THR A 242 9.51 2.95 13.69
C THR A 242 10.36 3.88 14.55
N ASP A 243 11.26 4.66 13.95
CA ASP A 243 12.11 5.59 14.69
C ASP A 243 11.30 6.73 15.31
N THR A 244 11.64 7.09 16.54
CA THR A 244 11.00 8.17 17.29
C THR A 244 11.98 9.25 17.75
N ASP A 245 13.27 9.08 17.46
CA ASP A 245 14.33 10.03 17.80
C ASP A 245 15.20 10.32 16.57
N TYR A 246 15.11 11.54 16.06
CA TYR A 246 15.82 12.07 14.89
C TYR A 246 16.94 13.03 15.27
N THR A 247 17.30 13.14 16.56
CA THR A 247 18.26 14.13 17.08
C THR A 247 19.59 14.07 16.36
N SER A 248 20.09 12.88 16.05
CA SER A 248 21.38 12.69 15.37
C SER A 248 21.34 13.22 13.94
N GLN A 249 20.34 12.83 13.16
CA GLN A 249 20.14 13.25 11.78
C GLN A 249 19.91 14.76 11.71
N LEU A 250 19.03 15.30 12.55
CA LEU A 250 18.69 16.72 12.58
C LEU A 250 19.87 17.59 12.97
N SER A 251 20.75 17.13 13.86
CA SER A 251 21.99 17.82 14.17
C SER A 251 22.90 17.93 12.95
N GLN A 252 22.95 16.91 12.08
CA GLN A 252 23.70 16.95 10.82
C GLN A 252 23.01 17.85 9.78
N VAL A 253 21.68 17.83 9.69
CA VAL A 253 20.92 18.76 8.83
C VAL A 253 21.26 20.21 9.16
N VAL A 254 21.22 20.59 10.44
CA VAL A 254 21.58 21.95 10.87
C VAL A 254 23.07 22.27 10.59
N ALA A 255 23.97 21.31 10.86
CA ALA A 255 25.39 21.50 10.63
C ALA A 255 25.77 21.59 9.14
N SER A 256 25.01 20.96 8.25
CA SER A 256 25.25 21.00 6.80
C SER A 256 24.92 22.34 6.16
N GLY A 257 24.16 23.18 6.83
CA GLY A 257 23.68 24.44 6.29
C GLY A 257 22.51 24.32 5.33
N ALA A 258 21.81 23.18 5.33
CA ALA A 258 20.60 22.97 4.51
C ALA A 258 19.55 24.05 4.78
N GLU A 259 18.94 24.56 3.72
CA GLU A 259 17.87 25.57 3.73
C GLU A 259 16.49 24.90 3.70
N PHE A 260 16.46 23.65 3.27
CA PHE A 260 15.26 22.84 3.03
C PHE A 260 15.52 21.38 3.47
N LEU A 261 14.52 20.76 4.13
CA LEU A 261 14.55 19.36 4.52
C LEU A 261 13.42 18.63 3.81
N TYR A 262 13.77 17.59 3.05
CA TYR A 262 12.80 16.65 2.47
C TYR A 262 12.68 15.42 3.37
N TYR A 263 11.44 15.08 3.76
CA TYR A 263 11.12 13.95 4.64
C TYR A 263 9.98 13.12 4.07
N PRO A 264 10.25 12.21 3.12
CA PRO A 264 9.23 11.37 2.50
C PRO A 264 8.86 10.17 3.39
N CYS A 265 8.17 10.43 4.48
CA CYS A 265 7.68 9.43 5.44
C CYS A 265 6.19 9.67 5.72
N PHE A 266 5.63 8.91 6.68
CA PHE A 266 4.19 8.89 6.92
C PHE A 266 3.76 9.74 8.11
N GLN A 267 2.48 10.07 8.14
CA GLN A 267 1.78 10.98 9.04
C GLN A 267 2.05 10.74 10.55
N ASP A 268 2.29 9.52 10.95
CA ASP A 268 2.52 9.15 12.36
C ASP A 268 3.87 9.62 12.90
N THR A 269 4.86 9.76 12.01
CA THR A 269 6.23 10.20 12.36
C THR A 269 6.46 11.69 12.08
N VAL A 270 5.67 12.29 11.21
CA VAL A 270 5.83 13.68 10.73
C VAL A 270 5.78 14.72 11.86
N PRO A 271 4.79 14.71 12.78
CA PRO A 271 4.73 15.67 13.88
C PRO A 271 5.96 15.61 14.78
N LEU A 272 6.46 14.41 15.00
CA LEU A 272 7.63 14.16 15.84
C LEU A 272 8.91 14.69 15.21
N LEU A 273 9.13 14.39 13.92
CA LEU A 273 10.29 14.91 13.17
C LEU A 273 10.25 16.44 13.12
N VAL A 274 9.14 17.03 12.74
CA VAL A 274 9.01 18.50 12.63
C VAL A 274 9.29 19.16 13.98
N SER A 275 8.73 18.65 15.08
CA SER A 275 8.95 19.17 16.42
C SER A 275 10.43 19.08 16.84
N GLN A 276 11.09 17.95 16.56
CA GLN A 276 12.51 17.79 16.86
C GLN A 276 13.39 18.67 15.95
N ALA A 277 13.03 18.85 14.68
CA ALA A 277 13.75 19.74 13.77
C ALA A 277 13.75 21.19 14.27
N ARG A 278 12.58 21.69 14.67
CA ARG A 278 12.46 23.06 15.24
C ARG A 278 13.22 23.16 16.56
N SER A 279 13.18 22.14 17.41
CA SER A 279 13.93 22.09 18.67
C SER A 279 15.46 22.05 18.45
N ALA A 280 15.92 21.40 17.39
CA ALA A 280 17.33 21.38 16.98
C ALA A 280 17.81 22.72 16.39
N GLY A 281 16.89 23.67 16.14
CA GLY A 281 17.18 25.00 15.59
C GLY A 281 17.09 25.03 14.05
N PHE A 282 16.54 24.03 13.40
CA PHE A 282 16.25 24.09 11.96
C PHE A 282 15.06 25.01 11.70
N THR A 283 15.31 26.10 10.97
CA THR A 283 14.30 27.13 10.63
C THR A 283 13.90 27.11 9.16
N GLY A 284 14.55 26.27 8.35
CA GLY A 284 14.24 26.10 6.93
C GLY A 284 12.87 25.49 6.67
N ALA A 285 12.48 25.42 5.40
CA ALA A 285 11.28 24.71 5.00
C ALA A 285 11.44 23.19 5.17
N ILE A 286 10.33 22.53 5.51
CA ILE A 286 10.27 21.07 5.59
C ILE A 286 9.15 20.60 4.66
N MET A 287 9.42 19.59 3.84
CA MET A 287 8.45 19.06 2.91
C MET A 287 8.47 17.55 2.87
N GLY A 288 7.30 16.95 2.69
CA GLY A 288 7.15 15.53 2.42
C GLY A 288 6.33 15.22 1.18
N GLY A 289 5.98 13.95 1.05
CA GLY A 289 5.06 13.47 0.03
C GLY A 289 3.63 13.33 0.55
N ASP A 290 2.80 12.65 -0.22
CA ASP A 290 1.39 12.37 0.09
C ASP A 290 1.18 11.60 1.41
N GLY A 291 2.19 10.86 1.87
CA GLY A 291 2.19 10.20 3.19
C GLY A 291 2.07 11.16 4.39
N TRP A 292 2.16 12.49 4.16
CA TRP A 292 1.93 13.49 5.21
C TRP A 292 0.47 13.82 5.43
N ASP A 293 -0.41 13.41 4.54
CA ASP A 293 -1.85 13.62 4.71
C ASP A 293 -2.33 13.06 6.04
N SER A 294 -3.30 13.71 6.67
CA SER A 294 -3.82 13.33 7.99
C SER A 294 -2.82 13.38 9.16
N SER A 295 -1.68 14.08 9.03
CA SER A 295 -0.77 14.33 10.14
C SER A 295 -1.47 15.12 11.26
N ASP A 296 -1.41 14.61 12.50
CA ASP A 296 -1.96 15.35 13.65
C ASP A 296 -1.04 16.50 14.06
N THR A 297 -1.44 17.71 13.70
CA THR A 297 -0.71 18.95 14.02
C THR A 297 -1.23 19.65 15.25
N THR A 298 -2.15 19.06 16.00
CA THR A 298 -2.81 19.66 17.17
C THR A 298 -1.80 20.12 18.22
N GLY A 299 -1.79 21.43 18.49
CA GLY A 299 -0.85 22.04 19.44
C GLY A 299 0.57 22.24 18.91
N LEU A 300 0.82 21.93 17.65
CA LEU A 300 2.11 22.08 16.95
C LEU A 300 2.03 23.07 15.78
N GLU A 301 0.92 23.78 15.60
CA GLU A 301 0.63 24.61 14.42
C GLU A 301 1.77 25.60 14.10
N SER A 302 2.34 26.23 15.14
CA SER A 302 3.47 27.15 14.96
C SER A 302 4.77 26.48 14.49
N GLN A 303 4.93 25.17 14.69
CA GLN A 303 6.09 24.41 14.26
C GLN A 303 5.96 23.95 12.80
N PHE A 304 4.70 23.85 12.33
CA PHE A 304 4.35 23.52 10.96
C PHE A 304 4.33 24.75 10.03
N GLU A 305 4.58 25.94 10.54
CA GLU A 305 4.87 27.08 9.67
C GLU A 305 6.03 26.71 8.73
N ASN A 306 5.85 26.99 7.44
CA ASN A 306 6.82 26.65 6.39
C ASN A 306 7.02 25.14 6.20
N CYS A 307 5.95 24.34 6.43
CA CYS A 307 5.89 22.93 6.08
C CYS A 307 4.93 22.72 4.90
N TYR A 308 5.28 21.78 4.02
CA TYR A 308 4.58 21.52 2.77
C TYR A 308 4.52 20.00 2.50
N PHE A 309 3.60 19.57 1.67
CA PHE A 309 3.59 18.20 1.13
C PHE A 309 2.88 18.17 -0.21
N THR A 310 3.21 17.17 -1.03
CA THR A 310 2.44 16.84 -2.24
C THR A 310 1.25 15.98 -1.83
N ASN A 311 0.11 16.14 -2.50
CA ASN A 311 -1.07 15.30 -2.23
C ASN A 311 -1.82 15.01 -3.53
N HIS A 312 -2.69 14.00 -3.50
CA HIS A 312 -3.50 13.56 -4.64
C HIS A 312 -4.62 14.55 -4.96
N TYR A 313 -5.19 15.17 -3.93
CA TYR A 313 -6.21 16.20 -4.07
C TYR A 313 -6.11 17.22 -2.93
N SER A 314 -6.88 18.28 -3.01
CA SER A 314 -7.12 19.21 -1.91
C SER A 314 -8.61 19.35 -1.69
N SER A 315 -9.06 19.21 -0.44
CA SER A 315 -10.45 19.47 -0.07
C SER A 315 -10.88 20.93 -0.33
N GLU A 316 -9.91 21.83 -0.54
CA GLU A 316 -10.14 23.23 -0.89
C GLU A 316 -10.20 23.45 -2.42
N ASP A 317 -9.99 22.43 -3.25
CA ASP A 317 -10.12 22.53 -4.70
C ASP A 317 -11.57 22.89 -5.05
N THR A 318 -11.73 23.90 -5.90
CA THR A 318 -13.04 24.45 -6.26
C THR A 318 -13.69 23.75 -7.45
N SER A 319 -13.10 22.68 -7.98
CA SER A 319 -13.69 21.86 -9.03
C SER A 319 -15.00 21.23 -8.54
N GLU A 320 -15.98 21.11 -9.43
CA GLU A 320 -17.29 20.56 -9.11
C GLU A 320 -17.18 19.11 -8.61
N ALA A 321 -16.27 18.32 -9.20
CA ALA A 321 -16.08 16.93 -8.83
C ALA A 321 -15.59 16.81 -7.36
N VAL A 322 -14.54 17.53 -7.01
CA VAL A 322 -14.00 17.51 -5.63
C VAL A 322 -15.02 18.03 -4.63
N GLN A 323 -15.70 19.15 -4.93
CA GLN A 323 -16.67 19.72 -3.99
C GLN A 323 -17.91 18.84 -3.80
N ASN A 324 -18.33 18.11 -4.83
CA ASN A 324 -19.41 17.11 -4.72
C ASN A 324 -19.00 15.95 -3.81
N PHE A 325 -17.81 15.38 -4.02
CA PHE A 325 -17.27 14.32 -3.16
C PHE A 325 -17.16 14.79 -1.71
N VAL A 326 -16.45 15.91 -1.47
CA VAL A 326 -16.24 16.47 -0.12
C VAL A 326 -17.57 16.74 0.59
N THR A 327 -18.56 17.33 -0.11
CA THR A 327 -19.87 17.64 0.47
C THR A 327 -20.59 16.37 0.88
N LYS A 328 -20.74 15.40 -0.02
CA LYS A 328 -21.43 14.14 0.26
C LYS A 328 -20.75 13.34 1.37
N TYR A 329 -19.43 13.23 1.30
CA TYR A 329 -18.66 12.52 2.31
C TYR A 329 -18.84 13.15 3.69
N THR A 330 -18.68 14.49 3.80
CA THR A 330 -18.74 15.18 5.09
C THR A 330 -20.16 15.23 5.68
N GLU A 331 -21.20 15.27 4.85
CA GLU A 331 -22.58 15.22 5.32
C GLU A 331 -22.94 13.85 5.93
N THR A 332 -22.28 12.77 5.49
CA THR A 332 -22.59 11.40 5.93
C THR A 332 -21.66 10.95 7.05
N TYR A 333 -20.35 11.16 6.89
CA TYR A 333 -19.31 10.58 7.75
C TYR A 333 -18.55 11.62 8.60
N GLY A 334 -18.75 12.92 8.35
CA GLY A 334 -17.95 13.98 8.98
C GLY A 334 -16.62 14.23 8.27
N THR A 335 -15.72 14.96 8.92
CA THR A 335 -14.44 15.41 8.32
C THR A 335 -13.23 14.66 8.85
N GLU A 336 -13.37 13.83 9.88
CA GLU A 336 -12.22 13.26 10.60
C GLU A 336 -11.43 12.27 9.74
N SER A 337 -12.12 11.44 8.95
CA SER A 337 -11.52 10.45 8.06
C SER A 337 -11.54 10.86 6.57
N LEU A 338 -11.85 12.14 6.28
CA LEU A 338 -11.76 12.68 4.92
C LEU A 338 -10.29 12.96 4.58
N ASN A 339 -9.69 12.10 3.81
CA ASN A 339 -8.29 12.15 3.42
C ASN A 339 -8.09 11.67 1.97
N ALA A 340 -6.85 11.68 1.48
CA ALA A 340 -6.55 11.23 0.12
C ALA A 340 -6.92 9.76 -0.11
N CYS A 341 -6.75 8.89 0.89
CA CYS A 341 -7.13 7.50 0.81
C CYS A 341 -8.63 7.34 0.51
N ALA A 342 -9.48 8.12 1.20
CA ALA A 342 -10.92 8.13 0.95
C ALA A 342 -11.24 8.49 -0.52
N SER A 343 -10.62 9.55 -1.07
CA SER A 343 -10.88 9.95 -2.47
C SER A 343 -10.44 8.90 -3.48
N LEU A 344 -9.27 8.29 -3.27
CA LEU A 344 -8.74 7.29 -4.18
C LEU A 344 -9.57 6.00 -4.17
N TYR A 345 -9.99 5.50 -2.99
CA TYR A 345 -10.85 4.33 -2.95
C TYR A 345 -12.24 4.58 -3.58
N TYR A 346 -12.77 5.79 -3.43
CA TYR A 346 -13.99 6.19 -4.11
C TYR A 346 -13.83 6.12 -5.64
N ASP A 347 -12.78 6.73 -6.16
CA ASP A 347 -12.48 6.76 -7.58
C ASP A 347 -12.19 5.36 -8.12
N ALA A 348 -11.45 4.50 -7.38
CA ALA A 348 -11.14 3.13 -7.79
C ALA A 348 -12.42 2.27 -8.00
N ILE A 349 -13.45 2.43 -7.14
CA ILE A 349 -14.73 1.76 -7.33
C ILE A 349 -15.39 2.21 -8.63
N TYR A 350 -15.42 3.52 -8.92
CA TYR A 350 -15.96 4.05 -10.16
C TYR A 350 -15.12 3.64 -11.38
N MET A 351 -13.80 3.54 -11.26
CA MET A 351 -12.94 3.03 -12.33
C MET A 351 -13.28 1.59 -12.69
N ILE A 352 -13.47 0.72 -11.71
CA ILE A 352 -13.87 -0.69 -11.93
C ILE A 352 -15.26 -0.74 -12.58
N TYR A 353 -16.21 0.06 -12.10
CA TYR A 353 -17.54 0.18 -12.70
C TYR A 353 -17.49 0.65 -14.17
N GLN A 354 -16.71 1.69 -14.46
CA GLN A 354 -16.50 2.18 -15.83
C GLN A 354 -15.81 1.13 -16.70
N ALA A 355 -14.87 0.37 -16.13
CA ALA A 355 -14.21 -0.74 -16.84
C ALA A 355 -15.21 -1.82 -17.27
N ALA A 356 -16.18 -2.17 -16.42
CA ALA A 356 -17.26 -3.10 -16.78
C ALA A 356 -18.10 -2.56 -17.95
N GLN A 357 -18.42 -1.28 -17.95
CA GLN A 357 -19.16 -0.64 -19.06
C GLN A 357 -18.36 -0.67 -20.36
N ASN A 358 -17.06 -0.38 -20.30
CA ASN A 358 -16.18 -0.36 -21.47
C ASN A 358 -15.90 -1.76 -22.03
N GLY A 359 -15.67 -2.74 -21.16
CA GLY A 359 -15.38 -4.13 -21.50
C GLY A 359 -16.64 -4.96 -21.81
N GLY A 360 -17.82 -4.46 -21.41
CA GLY A 360 -19.13 -5.09 -21.69
C GLY A 360 -19.40 -6.36 -20.88
N GLY A 361 -18.78 -6.52 -19.70
CA GLY A 361 -18.96 -7.67 -18.81
C GLY A 361 -18.41 -7.42 -17.41
N THR A 362 -18.75 -8.32 -16.49
CA THR A 362 -18.32 -8.24 -15.08
C THR A 362 -17.15 -9.16 -14.75
N ASP A 363 -16.82 -10.11 -15.64
CA ASP A 363 -15.68 -11.00 -15.41
C ASP A 363 -14.34 -10.26 -15.49
N THR A 364 -13.32 -10.78 -14.77
CA THR A 364 -11.99 -10.13 -14.66
C THR A 364 -11.37 -9.79 -16.02
N ALA A 365 -11.55 -10.63 -17.03
CA ALA A 365 -10.95 -10.38 -18.36
C ALA A 365 -11.60 -9.18 -19.04
N SER A 366 -12.94 -9.08 -18.98
CA SER A 366 -13.71 -7.93 -19.48
C SER A 366 -13.33 -6.65 -18.74
N LEU A 367 -13.18 -6.72 -17.42
CA LEU A 367 -12.75 -5.59 -16.60
C LEU A 367 -11.34 -5.11 -16.97
N VAL A 368 -10.38 -6.01 -17.17
CA VAL A 368 -9.00 -5.66 -17.59
C VAL A 368 -9.01 -5.03 -18.98
N GLU A 369 -9.80 -5.57 -19.92
CA GLU A 369 -9.94 -4.99 -21.28
C GLU A 369 -10.54 -3.58 -21.20
N GLY A 370 -11.59 -3.39 -20.42
CA GLY A 370 -12.26 -2.11 -20.24
C GLY A 370 -11.42 -1.07 -19.49
N MET A 371 -10.52 -1.50 -18.60
CA MET A 371 -9.58 -0.63 -17.88
C MET A 371 -8.43 -0.18 -18.79
N THR A 372 -8.00 -1.03 -19.74
CA THR A 372 -6.85 -0.75 -20.59
C THR A 372 -7.11 0.42 -21.53
N GLY A 373 -6.34 1.50 -21.36
CA GLY A 373 -6.47 2.72 -22.16
C GLY A 373 -7.69 3.59 -21.81
N MET A 374 -8.36 3.30 -20.72
CA MET A 374 -9.43 4.14 -20.19
C MET A 374 -8.90 5.54 -19.84
N THR A 375 -9.71 6.55 -20.06
CA THR A 375 -9.53 7.90 -19.50
C THR A 375 -10.63 8.10 -18.47
N PHE A 376 -10.23 8.42 -17.26
CA PHE A 376 -11.10 8.62 -16.12
C PHE A 376 -11.03 10.07 -15.62
#